data_2690b61ac6b57ce5e3b15d25557ac496
#
_entry.id   2690b61ac6b57ce5e3b15d25557ac496
#
_cell.length_a   1.000
_cell.length_b   1.000
_cell.length_c   1.000
_cell.angle_alpha   90.00
_cell.angle_beta   90.00
_cell.angle_gamma   90.00
#
_symmetry.space_group_name_H-M   'P 1'
#
loop_
_entity.id
_entity.type
_entity.pdbx_description
1 polymer ?
#
loop_
_entity_poly.entity_id
_entity_poly.type
_entity_poly.pdbx_seq_one_letter_code
_entity_poly.pdbx_strand_id
1 'polypeptide(L)'
;MSRNFKMDKTQRRDAIQSLLRQHPCLTDGDLAEKFSVSRATIRLDRQALGIPQMRDRMEHLVAGSPEARGLQILDKDIGIKGVGLFQTSDEMADNLGVVAAEKVYGAAAAFAESLAGVPFASTQVGNIKYKIAVKPGTALVVKGRIVLVRGNKKHIY
;
A
#
# COMPACT_ATOMS: atom_id res chain seq x y z
N MET A 1 23.23 -24.18 16.63
CA MET A 1 21.88 -24.15 17.22
C MET A 1 21.49 -22.69 17.49
N SER A 2 20.82 -22.03 16.55
CA SER A 2 20.30 -20.68 16.74
C SER A 2 19.10 -20.75 17.68
N ARG A 3 19.24 -20.22 18.90
CA ARG A 3 18.12 -19.97 19.78
C ARG A 3 17.24 -18.92 19.10
N ASN A 4 16.07 -19.33 18.60
CA ASN A 4 15.02 -18.45 18.14
C ASN A 4 14.54 -17.66 19.36
N PHE A 5 15.10 -16.47 19.58
CA PHE A 5 14.73 -15.60 20.69
C PHE A 5 13.33 -15.05 20.36
N LYS A 6 12.31 -15.73 20.86
CA LYS A 6 10.92 -15.30 20.68
C LYS A 6 10.76 -14.00 21.45
N MET A 7 10.71 -12.90 20.71
CA MET A 7 10.50 -11.56 21.27
C MET A 7 9.26 -11.57 22.18
N ASP A 8 9.40 -11.04 23.38
CA ASP A 8 8.30 -10.96 24.31
C ASP A 8 7.22 -9.98 23.81
N LYS A 9 6.03 -10.04 24.43
CA LYS A 9 4.87 -9.25 24.02
C LYS A 9 5.12 -7.74 24.13
N THR A 10 5.79 -7.28 25.17
CA THR A 10 6.08 -5.88 25.44
C THR A 10 7.09 -5.34 24.42
N GLN A 11 8.21 -6.04 24.27
CA GLN A 11 9.24 -5.71 23.28
C GLN A 11 8.68 -5.67 21.86
N ARG A 12 7.79 -6.62 21.50
CA ARG A 12 7.15 -6.64 20.19
C ARG A 12 6.25 -5.43 19.99
N ARG A 13 5.48 -5.02 20.99
CA ARG A 13 4.62 -3.84 20.92
C ARG A 13 5.42 -2.55 20.75
N ASP A 14 6.49 -2.38 21.49
CA ASP A 14 7.39 -1.23 21.37
C ASP A 14 8.02 -1.17 19.96
N ALA A 15 8.46 -2.32 19.46
CA ALA A 15 9.00 -2.43 18.12
C ALA A 15 7.94 -2.15 17.04
N ILE A 16 6.69 -2.60 17.18
CA ILE A 16 5.57 -2.30 16.29
C ILE A 16 5.30 -0.80 16.28
N GLN A 17 5.24 -0.16 17.45
CA GLN A 17 4.98 1.27 17.55
C GLN A 17 6.07 2.11 16.89
N SER A 18 7.34 1.80 17.17
CA SER A 18 8.48 2.46 16.54
C SER A 18 8.50 2.29 15.02
N LEU A 19 8.25 1.07 14.57
CA LEU A 19 8.25 0.74 13.14
C LEU A 19 7.12 1.43 12.38
N LEU A 20 5.93 1.51 12.96
CA LEU A 20 4.78 2.18 12.35
C LEU A 20 4.87 3.70 12.35
N ARG A 21 5.67 4.29 13.24
CA ARG A 21 6.02 5.72 13.16
C ARG A 21 6.93 6.03 11.98
N GLN A 22 7.87 5.14 11.67
CA GLN A 22 8.80 5.29 10.56
C GLN A 22 8.18 4.87 9.22
N HIS A 23 7.36 3.81 9.24
CA HIS A 23 6.74 3.20 8.07
C HIS A 23 5.22 3.03 8.27
N PRO A 24 4.43 4.10 8.21
CA PRO A 24 3.00 4.07 8.51
C PRO A 24 2.18 3.21 7.55
N CYS A 25 2.76 2.85 6.41
CA CYS A 25 2.11 2.04 5.36
C CYS A 25 2.15 0.52 5.60
N LEU A 26 2.89 0.05 6.62
CA LEU A 26 2.98 -1.39 6.91
C LEU A 26 1.63 -1.95 7.34
N THR A 27 1.27 -3.09 6.73
CA THR A 27 0.04 -3.82 7.09
C THR A 27 0.26 -4.77 8.25
N ASP A 28 -0.84 -5.26 8.82
CA ASP A 28 -0.79 -6.36 9.81
C ASP A 28 -0.14 -7.62 9.23
N GLY A 29 -0.19 -7.81 7.89
CA GLY A 29 0.51 -8.90 7.19
C GLY A 29 2.02 -8.72 7.17
N ASP A 30 2.49 -7.53 6.82
CA ASP A 30 3.93 -7.21 6.77
C ASP A 30 4.56 -7.32 8.17
N LEU A 31 3.84 -6.85 9.18
CA LEU A 31 4.25 -6.95 10.58
C LEU A 31 4.27 -8.41 11.07
N ALA A 32 3.25 -9.21 10.70
CA ALA A 32 3.17 -10.62 11.06
C ALA A 32 4.37 -11.42 10.50
N GLU A 33 4.73 -11.15 9.25
CA GLU A 33 5.91 -11.74 8.61
C GLU A 33 7.20 -11.31 9.32
N LYS A 34 7.36 -10.00 9.55
CA LYS A 34 8.56 -9.45 10.20
C LYS A 34 8.79 -9.97 11.62
N PHE A 35 7.73 -10.10 12.40
CA PHE A 35 7.82 -10.57 13.79
C PHE A 35 7.60 -12.08 13.96
N SER A 36 7.41 -12.81 12.88
CA SER A 36 7.15 -14.26 12.87
C SER A 36 5.98 -14.66 13.78
N VAL A 37 4.89 -13.89 13.74
CA VAL A 37 3.66 -14.13 14.50
C VAL A 37 2.44 -14.11 13.58
N SER A 38 1.28 -14.52 14.07
CA SER A 38 0.05 -14.48 13.29
C SER A 38 -0.45 -13.04 13.08
N ARG A 39 -1.19 -12.80 11.98
CA ARG A 39 -1.88 -11.52 11.76
C ARG A 39 -2.85 -11.17 12.90
N ALA A 40 -3.48 -12.17 13.50
CA ALA A 40 -4.36 -11.98 14.67
C ALA A 40 -3.58 -11.43 15.87
N THR A 41 -2.36 -11.93 16.11
CA THR A 41 -1.48 -11.42 17.17
C THR A 41 -1.13 -9.95 16.95
N ILE A 42 -0.73 -9.59 15.72
CA ILE A 42 -0.42 -8.19 15.37
C ILE A 42 -1.65 -7.30 15.53
N ARG A 43 -2.82 -7.76 15.11
CA ARG A 43 -4.08 -7.01 15.28
C ARG A 43 -4.36 -6.68 16.74
N LEU A 44 -4.22 -7.67 17.63
CA LEU A 44 -4.39 -7.49 19.07
C LEU A 44 -3.35 -6.54 19.66
N ASP A 45 -2.08 -6.67 19.26
CA ASP A 45 -1.02 -5.78 19.72
C ASP A 45 -1.26 -4.34 19.27
N ARG A 46 -1.62 -4.14 18.01
CA ARG A 46 -1.94 -2.82 17.46
C ARG A 46 -3.16 -2.19 18.15
N GLN A 47 -4.22 -2.97 18.39
CA GLN A 47 -5.40 -2.51 19.12
C GLN A 47 -5.05 -2.08 20.56
N ALA A 48 -4.22 -2.85 21.24
CA ALA A 48 -3.76 -2.52 22.59
C ALA A 48 -2.88 -1.26 22.66
N LEU A 49 -2.24 -0.89 21.53
CA LEU A 49 -1.47 0.35 21.38
C LEU A 49 -2.34 1.54 20.90
N GLY A 50 -3.63 1.34 20.64
CA GLY A 50 -4.51 2.37 20.06
C GLY A 50 -4.14 2.77 18.64
N ILE A 51 -3.38 1.94 17.92
CA ILE A 51 -2.93 2.25 16.55
C ILE A 51 -3.99 1.79 15.55
N PRO A 52 -4.51 2.69 14.68
CA PRO A 52 -5.51 2.36 13.66
C PRO A 52 -5.00 1.38 12.61
N GLN A 53 -5.92 0.81 11.81
CA GLN A 53 -5.55 0.01 10.64
C GLN A 53 -4.77 0.85 9.62
N MET A 54 -4.02 0.20 8.74
CA MET A 54 -3.21 0.87 7.74
C MET A 54 -4.05 1.85 6.89
N ARG A 55 -5.26 1.44 6.49
CA ARG A 55 -6.18 2.29 5.73
C ARG A 55 -6.50 3.59 6.47
N ASP A 56 -6.90 3.49 7.73
CA ASP A 56 -7.29 4.63 8.55
C ASP A 56 -6.08 5.56 8.81
N ARG A 57 -4.89 4.97 9.01
CA ARG A 57 -3.64 5.75 9.14
C ARG A 57 -3.33 6.54 7.87
N MET A 58 -3.59 5.95 6.69
CA MET A 58 -3.37 6.63 5.41
C MET A 58 -4.39 7.75 5.19
N GLU A 59 -5.66 7.53 5.52
CA GLU A 59 -6.69 8.57 5.44
C GLU A 59 -6.32 9.80 6.29
N HIS A 60 -5.78 9.60 7.49
CA HIS A 60 -5.30 10.70 8.34
C HIS A 60 -4.08 11.44 7.78
N LEU A 61 -3.17 10.75 7.09
CA LEU A 61 -2.02 11.39 6.45
C LEU A 61 -2.44 12.28 5.27
N VAL A 62 -3.50 11.89 4.55
CA VAL A 62 -4.03 12.64 3.40
C VAL A 62 -4.82 13.87 3.83
N ALA A 63 -5.58 13.78 4.91
CA ALA A 63 -6.39 14.89 5.42
C ALA A 63 -5.54 16.13 5.81
N GLY A 64 -4.23 15.95 5.96
CA GLY A 64 -3.27 17.02 6.25
C GLY A 64 -2.61 17.69 5.03
N SER A 65 -2.86 17.21 3.81
CA SER A 65 -2.21 17.75 2.60
C SER A 65 -3.22 18.11 1.52
N PRO A 66 -3.68 19.38 1.45
CA PRO A 66 -4.63 19.84 0.44
C PRO A 66 -4.14 19.76 -1.02
N GLU A 67 -2.86 19.54 -1.22
CA GLU A 67 -2.19 19.61 -2.53
C GLU A 67 -1.90 18.26 -3.20
N ALA A 68 -2.20 17.15 -2.57
CA ALA A 68 -1.91 15.82 -3.12
C ALA A 68 -2.99 15.37 -4.14
N ARG A 69 -3.10 16.08 -5.26
CA ARG A 69 -3.87 15.60 -6.41
C ARG A 69 -3.04 14.62 -7.21
N GLY A 70 -3.48 13.34 -7.25
CA GLY A 70 -2.85 12.31 -8.07
C GLY A 70 -2.20 11.17 -7.28
N LEU A 71 -1.35 10.41 -7.94
CA LEU A 71 -0.65 9.27 -7.35
C LEU A 71 0.59 9.73 -6.58
N GLN A 72 0.63 9.42 -5.29
CA GLN A 72 1.77 9.65 -4.42
C GLN A 72 2.38 8.32 -3.99
N ILE A 73 3.66 8.11 -4.20
CA ILE A 73 4.40 6.95 -3.70
C ILE A 73 4.77 7.21 -2.24
N LEU A 74 4.27 6.38 -1.33
CA LEU A 74 4.49 6.53 0.11
C LEU A 74 5.69 5.72 0.61
N ASP A 75 5.85 4.51 0.07
CA ASP A 75 6.97 3.63 0.40
C ASP A 75 7.24 2.70 -0.78
N LYS A 76 8.51 2.45 -1.10
CA LYS A 76 8.89 1.65 -2.24
C LYS A 76 10.25 0.98 -2.07
N ASP A 77 10.23 -0.35 -2.12
CA ASP A 77 11.40 -1.20 -2.36
C ASP A 77 11.42 -1.55 -3.85
N ILE A 78 12.25 -0.85 -4.62
CA ILE A 78 12.35 -1.03 -6.07
C ILE A 78 12.63 -2.50 -6.39
N GLY A 79 11.86 -3.08 -7.30
CA GLY A 79 11.99 -4.47 -7.69
C GLY A 79 11.36 -5.48 -6.75
N ILE A 80 10.73 -5.06 -5.65
CA ILE A 80 10.14 -5.94 -4.64
C ILE A 80 8.67 -5.61 -4.41
N LYS A 81 8.38 -4.48 -3.75
CA LYS A 81 7.04 -4.07 -3.35
C LYS A 81 6.95 -2.58 -3.12
N GLY A 82 5.74 -2.08 -3.01
CA GLY A 82 5.51 -0.68 -2.64
C GLY A 82 4.07 -0.39 -2.26
N VAL A 83 3.88 0.81 -1.74
CA VAL A 83 2.59 1.38 -1.36
C VAL A 83 2.53 2.81 -1.86
N GLY A 84 1.42 3.17 -2.45
CA GLY A 84 1.11 4.51 -2.88
C GLY A 84 -0.30 4.91 -2.47
N LEU A 85 -0.60 6.17 -2.66
CA LEU A 85 -1.89 6.77 -2.46
C LEU A 85 -2.33 7.46 -3.74
N PHE A 86 -3.55 7.19 -4.17
CA PHE A 86 -4.17 7.88 -5.29
C PHE A 86 -5.37 8.67 -4.81
N GLN A 87 -5.22 9.99 -4.76
CA GLN A 87 -6.31 10.91 -4.41
C GLN A 87 -7.14 11.18 -5.64
N THR A 88 -8.42 10.85 -5.59
CA THR A 88 -9.36 11.16 -6.67
C THR A 88 -9.98 12.55 -6.51
N SER A 89 -10.40 13.14 -7.64
CA SER A 89 -11.05 14.47 -7.68
C SER A 89 -12.29 14.43 -8.56
N ASP A 90 -13.10 15.48 -8.47
CA ASP A 90 -14.33 15.63 -9.29
C ASP A 90 -14.04 15.64 -10.80
N GLU A 91 -12.86 16.15 -11.20
CA GLU A 91 -12.43 16.18 -12.60
C GLU A 91 -12.17 14.76 -13.19
N MET A 92 -12.09 13.75 -12.33
CA MET A 92 -11.89 12.35 -12.73
C MET A 92 -13.23 11.61 -12.90
N ALA A 93 -14.34 12.28 -12.63
CA ALA A 93 -15.67 11.67 -12.74
C ALA A 93 -16.08 11.46 -14.21
N ASP A 94 -16.77 10.36 -14.43
CA ASP A 94 -17.47 10.08 -15.68
C ASP A 94 -18.92 10.65 -15.67
N ASN A 95 -19.66 10.37 -16.73
CA ASN A 95 -21.05 10.80 -16.86
C ASN A 95 -22.01 10.20 -15.82
N LEU A 96 -21.57 9.18 -15.08
CA LEU A 96 -22.33 8.53 -14.00
C LEU A 96 -21.98 9.07 -12.62
N GLY A 97 -21.08 10.05 -12.55
CA GLY A 97 -20.65 10.66 -11.29
C GLY A 97 -19.71 9.76 -10.46
N VAL A 98 -19.05 8.81 -11.10
CA VAL A 98 -18.02 7.96 -10.48
C VAL A 98 -16.67 8.19 -11.16
N VAL A 99 -15.58 7.90 -10.46
CA VAL A 99 -14.23 8.03 -11.03
C VAL A 99 -14.11 7.11 -12.23
N ALA A 100 -13.74 7.68 -13.38
CA ALA A 100 -13.60 6.93 -14.61
C ALA A 100 -12.57 5.79 -14.46
N ALA A 101 -12.92 4.61 -14.94
CA ALA A 101 -12.11 3.39 -14.80
C ALA A 101 -10.68 3.57 -15.31
N GLU A 102 -10.51 4.33 -16.40
CA GLU A 102 -9.21 4.67 -16.99
C GLU A 102 -8.28 5.43 -16.04
N LYS A 103 -8.83 6.29 -15.16
CA LYS A 103 -8.06 7.05 -14.17
C LYS A 103 -7.50 6.12 -13.10
N VAL A 104 -8.33 5.19 -12.62
CA VAL A 104 -7.91 4.17 -11.64
C VAL A 104 -6.88 3.22 -12.24
N TYR A 105 -7.12 2.77 -13.48
CA TYR A 105 -6.16 1.92 -14.18
C TYR A 105 -4.83 2.65 -14.44
N GLY A 106 -4.88 3.89 -14.89
CA GLY A 106 -3.70 4.72 -15.14
C GLY A 106 -2.84 4.89 -13.90
N ALA A 107 -3.46 5.16 -12.75
CA ALA A 107 -2.76 5.26 -11.48
C ALA A 107 -2.10 3.92 -11.07
N ALA A 108 -2.81 2.80 -11.24
CA ALA A 108 -2.27 1.47 -10.95
C ALA A 108 -1.10 1.11 -11.89
N ALA A 109 -1.19 1.43 -13.19
CA ALA A 109 -0.14 1.21 -14.16
C ALA A 109 1.10 2.06 -13.86
N ALA A 110 0.94 3.35 -13.60
CA ALA A 110 2.03 4.25 -13.23
C ALA A 110 2.73 3.79 -11.94
N PHE A 111 1.96 3.33 -10.95
CA PHE A 111 2.52 2.76 -9.74
C PHE A 111 3.34 1.49 -10.03
N ALA A 112 2.81 0.57 -10.84
CA ALA A 112 3.50 -0.66 -11.22
C ALA A 112 4.81 -0.37 -11.97
N GLU A 113 4.81 0.58 -12.89
CA GLU A 113 6.01 1.04 -13.61
C GLU A 113 7.06 1.61 -12.65
N SER A 114 6.64 2.43 -11.70
CA SER A 114 7.54 2.98 -10.68
C SER A 114 8.18 1.89 -9.81
N LEU A 115 7.43 0.82 -9.54
CA LEU A 115 7.89 -0.31 -8.75
C LEU A 115 8.86 -1.21 -9.53
N ALA A 116 8.68 -1.31 -10.84
CA ALA A 116 9.56 -2.09 -11.71
C ALA A 116 11.02 -1.60 -11.68
N GLY A 117 11.26 -0.33 -11.39
CA GLY A 117 12.59 0.25 -11.21
C GLY A 117 13.42 0.34 -12.48
N VAL A 118 12.79 0.37 -13.65
CA VAL A 118 13.44 0.56 -14.94
C VAL A 118 12.96 1.85 -15.60
N PRO A 119 13.86 2.66 -16.21
CA PRO A 119 13.52 4.01 -16.66
C PRO A 119 12.55 4.06 -17.83
N PHE A 120 12.29 2.95 -18.49
CA PHE A 120 11.41 2.83 -19.65
C PHE A 120 10.43 1.65 -19.53
N ALA A 121 10.08 1.28 -18.30
CA ALA A 121 9.04 0.28 -18.08
C ALA A 121 7.72 0.77 -18.67
N SER A 122 7.03 -0.11 -19.35
CA SER A 122 5.68 0.12 -19.84
C SER A 122 4.80 -1.07 -19.53
N THR A 123 3.53 -0.80 -19.21
CA THR A 123 2.55 -1.84 -18.99
C THR A 123 2.16 -2.46 -20.33
N GLN A 124 2.56 -3.72 -20.56
CA GLN A 124 2.25 -4.46 -21.78
C GLN A 124 0.87 -5.11 -21.69
N VAL A 125 0.55 -5.69 -20.54
CA VAL A 125 -0.74 -6.35 -20.27
C VAL A 125 -1.13 -6.03 -18.84
N GLY A 126 -2.36 -5.59 -18.63
CA GLY A 126 -2.93 -5.37 -17.32
C GLY A 126 -4.36 -5.92 -17.24
N ASN A 127 -4.66 -6.62 -16.16
CA ASN A 127 -6.00 -7.05 -15.79
C ASN A 127 -6.45 -6.35 -14.53
N ILE A 128 -7.60 -5.71 -14.58
CA ILE A 128 -8.19 -5.04 -13.41
C ILE A 128 -9.64 -5.49 -13.23
N LYS A 129 -10.05 -5.67 -11.98
CA LYS A 129 -11.44 -5.96 -11.61
C LYS A 129 -11.95 -4.86 -10.70
N TYR A 130 -12.88 -4.08 -11.18
CA TYR A 130 -13.57 -3.06 -10.40
C TYR A 130 -14.68 -3.72 -9.60
N LYS A 131 -14.54 -3.81 -8.28
CA LYS A 131 -15.52 -4.42 -7.40
C LYS A 131 -16.57 -3.43 -6.92
N ILE A 132 -16.18 -2.19 -6.77
CA ILE A 132 -16.99 -1.09 -6.23
C ILE A 132 -16.69 0.15 -7.06
N ALA A 133 -17.73 0.92 -7.38
CA ALA A 133 -17.58 2.22 -8.01
C ALA A 133 -16.91 3.19 -7.02
N VAL A 134 -15.92 3.92 -7.49
CA VAL A 134 -15.19 4.90 -6.69
C VAL A 134 -15.84 6.27 -6.84
N LYS A 135 -16.19 6.90 -5.74
CA LYS A 135 -16.70 8.27 -5.75
C LYS A 135 -15.54 9.26 -5.82
N PRO A 136 -15.69 10.37 -6.53
CA PRO A 136 -14.75 11.48 -6.49
C PRO A 136 -14.45 11.92 -5.05
N GLY A 137 -13.24 12.40 -4.80
CA GLY A 137 -12.78 12.77 -3.46
C GLY A 137 -12.31 11.59 -2.59
N THR A 138 -12.43 10.35 -3.09
CA THR A 138 -11.96 9.16 -2.36
C THR A 138 -10.45 9.00 -2.46
N ALA A 139 -9.80 8.71 -1.34
CA ALA A 139 -8.40 8.30 -1.31
C ALA A 139 -8.29 6.78 -1.49
N LEU A 140 -7.58 6.34 -2.53
CA LEU A 140 -7.32 4.93 -2.82
C LEU A 140 -5.90 4.56 -2.43
N VAL A 141 -5.76 3.51 -1.63
CA VAL A 141 -4.44 2.93 -1.34
C VAL A 141 -4.06 1.96 -2.45
N VAL A 142 -2.93 2.22 -3.09
CA VAL A 142 -2.36 1.36 -4.13
C VAL A 142 -1.24 0.53 -3.51
N LYS A 143 -1.32 -0.78 -3.64
CA LYS A 143 -0.27 -1.71 -3.19
C LYS A 143 0.16 -2.58 -4.34
N GLY A 144 1.46 -2.81 -4.47
CA GLY A 144 2.01 -3.69 -5.47
C GLY A 144 3.16 -4.54 -4.93
N ARG A 145 3.29 -5.72 -5.49
CA ARG A 145 4.40 -6.65 -5.24
C ARG A 145 4.82 -7.30 -6.55
N ILE A 146 6.12 -7.38 -6.78
CA ILE A 146 6.65 -8.19 -7.89
C ILE A 146 6.61 -9.65 -7.44
N VAL A 147 5.83 -10.46 -8.16
CA VAL A 147 5.61 -11.88 -7.83
C VAL A 147 6.43 -12.81 -8.70
N LEU A 148 6.87 -12.34 -9.86
CA LEU A 148 7.65 -13.13 -10.80
C LEU A 148 8.47 -12.22 -11.72
N VAL A 149 9.70 -12.62 -11.98
CA VAL A 149 10.57 -11.98 -12.97
C VAL A 149 10.98 -13.04 -14.00
N ARG A 150 10.76 -12.76 -15.30
CA ARG A 150 11.18 -13.61 -16.42
C ARG A 150 11.84 -12.73 -17.48
N GLY A 151 13.17 -12.80 -17.59
CA GLY A 151 13.94 -11.94 -18.48
C GLY A 151 13.67 -10.47 -18.20
N ASN A 152 13.19 -9.73 -19.18
CA ASN A 152 12.82 -8.31 -19.06
C ASN A 152 11.36 -8.09 -18.62
N LYS A 153 10.61 -9.14 -18.28
CA LYS A 153 9.21 -9.06 -17.85
C LYS A 153 9.09 -9.22 -16.35
N LYS A 154 8.33 -8.33 -15.73
CA LYS A 154 7.99 -8.37 -14.32
C LYS A 154 6.47 -8.50 -14.17
N HIS A 155 6.03 -9.45 -13.36
CA HIS A 155 4.64 -9.63 -13.01
C HIS A 155 4.38 -8.95 -11.66
N ILE A 156 3.48 -7.98 -11.65
CA ILE A 156 3.15 -7.16 -10.48
C ILE A 156 1.69 -7.43 -10.09
N TYR A 157 1.50 -7.64 -8.80
CA TYR A 157 0.19 -7.90 -8.19
C TYR A 157 -0.11 -6.83 -7.17
#